data_3b6183da512c83c0b6d768b7530204ae
#
_entry.id   3b6183da512c83c0b6d768b7530204ae
#
_cell.length_a   1.000
_cell.length_b   1.000
_cell.length_c   1.000
_cell.angle_alpha   90.00
_cell.angle_beta   90.00
_cell.angle_gamma   90.00
#
_symmetry.space_group_name_H-M   'P 1'
#
loop_
_entity.id
_entity.type
_entity.pdbx_description
1 polymer ?
#
loop_
_entity_poly.entity_id
_entity_poly.type
_entity_poly.pdbx_seq_one_letter_code
_entity_poly.pdbx_strand_id
1 'polypeptide(L)'
;MRRSKAEGYRARSVYKLIEIDEKFKIFKGGMSVIDIGAAPGSWSQYVSKVVKSGKIISIDLKKMEEIRDTIQIQGDFTKLEVQDEIKKHLKKGSDVVMSDMAVNTTGIKNIDSIQTGELCKEALIFSTGVMSDKGFFISKIFMGSTFNEIVALGKKVFKEVKVFKPKSSRKDSKESFIICKNLR
;
A
#
# COMPACT_ATOMS: atom_id res chain seq x y z
N MET A 1 9.18 10.41 -15.71
CA MET A 1 10.44 10.42 -14.95
C MET A 1 10.92 11.84 -14.55
N ARG A 2 10.84 12.86 -15.42
CA ARG A 2 11.33 14.22 -15.09
C ARG A 2 10.58 14.90 -13.93
N ARG A 3 9.22 14.85 -13.92
CA ARG A 3 8.42 15.55 -12.91
C ARG A 3 8.64 15.04 -11.47
N SER A 4 8.62 13.73 -11.24
CA SER A 4 8.82 13.17 -9.90
C SER A 4 10.21 13.52 -9.33
N LYS A 5 11.24 13.50 -10.14
CA LYS A 5 12.59 13.92 -9.73
C LYS A 5 12.64 15.41 -9.40
N ALA A 6 11.99 16.27 -10.19
CA ALA A 6 11.92 17.71 -9.93
C ALA A 6 11.19 18.03 -8.62
N GLU A 7 10.18 17.23 -8.26
CA GLU A 7 9.43 17.34 -7.00
C GLU A 7 10.09 16.55 -5.83
N GLY A 8 11.27 15.95 -6.05
CA GLY A 8 12.05 15.24 -5.03
C GLY A 8 11.53 13.84 -4.68
N TYR A 9 10.67 13.24 -5.51
CA TYR A 9 10.20 11.87 -5.29
C TYR A 9 11.06 10.83 -6.02
N ARG A 10 11.28 9.71 -5.35
CA ARG A 10 12.10 8.59 -5.86
C ARG A 10 11.46 7.86 -7.05
N ALA A 11 10.14 7.85 -7.14
CA ALA A 11 9.41 7.21 -8.24
C ALA A 11 8.13 7.95 -8.61
N ARG A 12 7.71 7.80 -9.88
CA ARG A 12 6.45 8.36 -10.40
C ARG A 12 5.19 7.72 -9.80
N SER A 13 5.31 6.56 -9.17
CA SER A 13 4.19 5.87 -8.52
C SER A 13 3.54 6.70 -7.43
N VAL A 14 4.24 7.69 -6.88
CA VAL A 14 3.70 8.63 -5.90
C VAL A 14 2.43 9.33 -6.37
N TYR A 15 2.32 9.65 -7.66
CA TYR A 15 1.14 10.34 -8.20
C TYR A 15 -0.14 9.52 -8.12
N LYS A 16 -0.03 8.19 -8.14
CA LYS A 16 -1.17 7.30 -7.90
C LYS A 16 -1.71 7.47 -6.49
N LEU A 17 -0.82 7.52 -5.50
CA LEU A 17 -1.20 7.72 -4.10
C LEU A 17 -1.76 9.13 -3.86
N ILE A 18 -1.17 10.15 -4.46
CA ILE A 18 -1.66 11.54 -4.38
C ILE A 18 -3.10 11.61 -4.91
N GLU A 19 -3.39 11.05 -6.09
CA GLU A 19 -4.74 11.02 -6.64
C GLU A 19 -5.73 10.23 -5.78
N ILE A 20 -5.30 9.11 -5.18
CA ILE A 20 -6.11 8.34 -4.23
C ILE A 20 -6.43 9.20 -3.00
N ASP A 21 -5.43 9.86 -2.43
CA ASP A 21 -5.62 10.70 -1.25
C ASP A 21 -6.51 11.92 -1.55
N GLU A 22 -6.30 12.59 -2.67
CA GLU A 22 -7.14 13.70 -3.11
C GLU A 22 -8.63 13.31 -3.23
N LYS A 23 -8.89 12.10 -3.74
CA LYS A 23 -10.24 11.60 -3.94
C LYS A 23 -10.91 11.11 -2.65
N PHE A 24 -10.19 10.37 -1.83
CA PHE A 24 -10.75 9.67 -0.68
C PHE A 24 -10.46 10.36 0.66
N LYS A 25 -9.59 11.39 0.67
CA LYS A 25 -9.22 12.17 1.87
C LYS A 25 -8.74 11.30 3.02
N ILE A 26 -7.75 10.46 2.73
CA ILE A 26 -7.32 9.37 3.61
C ILE A 26 -6.37 9.88 4.69
N PHE A 27 -5.27 10.54 4.29
CA PHE A 27 -4.19 10.88 5.21
C PHE A 27 -4.46 12.15 6.00
N LYS A 28 -4.16 12.09 7.31
CA LYS A 28 -4.27 13.21 8.25
C LYS A 28 -3.06 13.23 9.18
N GLY A 29 -2.78 14.39 9.74
CA GLY A 29 -1.69 14.55 10.71
C GLY A 29 -1.84 13.59 11.88
N GLY A 30 -0.73 13.01 12.33
CA GLY A 30 -0.67 12.11 13.48
C GLY A 30 -1.04 10.64 13.21
N MET A 31 -1.43 10.28 11.99
CA MET A 31 -1.78 8.89 11.64
C MET A 31 -0.59 7.95 11.68
N SER A 32 -0.87 6.67 12.00
CA SER A 32 0.05 5.56 11.86
C SER A 32 -0.19 4.84 10.53
N VAL A 33 0.86 4.72 9.72
CA VAL A 33 0.78 4.18 8.35
C VAL A 33 1.81 3.09 8.13
N ILE A 34 1.39 2.00 7.50
CA ILE A 34 2.27 0.90 7.07
C ILE A 34 2.32 0.92 5.54
N ASP A 35 3.53 0.95 4.97
CA ASP A 35 3.81 0.88 3.53
C ASP A 35 4.48 -0.46 3.21
N ILE A 36 3.76 -1.38 2.59
CA ILE A 36 4.22 -2.74 2.26
C ILE A 36 4.73 -2.76 0.82
N GLY A 37 5.97 -3.25 0.62
CA GLY A 37 6.63 -3.21 -0.67
C GLY A 37 7.03 -1.77 -1.03
N ALA A 38 7.58 -1.06 -0.05
CA ALA A 38 7.78 0.38 -0.10
C ALA A 38 8.84 0.85 -1.09
N ALA A 39 9.84 0.02 -1.45
CA ALA A 39 10.95 0.43 -2.31
C ALA A 39 10.49 0.98 -3.66
N PRO A 40 11.06 2.09 -4.13
CA PRO A 40 12.18 2.88 -3.60
C PRO A 40 11.79 3.89 -2.50
N GLY A 41 10.52 3.93 -2.04
CA GLY A 41 10.08 4.75 -0.92
C GLY A 41 9.29 6.01 -1.29
N SER A 42 8.80 6.15 -2.53
CA SER A 42 8.09 7.35 -2.96
C SER A 42 6.75 7.54 -2.27
N TRP A 43 6.05 6.47 -1.92
CA TRP A 43 4.79 6.53 -1.17
C TRP A 43 5.06 6.96 0.28
N SER A 44 6.04 6.34 0.92
CA SER A 44 6.48 6.75 2.27
C SER A 44 6.96 8.20 2.32
N GLN A 45 7.66 8.70 1.28
CA GLN A 45 8.05 10.10 1.17
C GLN A 45 6.85 11.05 1.14
N TYR A 46 5.79 10.71 0.40
CA TYR A 46 4.57 11.52 0.35
C TYR A 46 3.88 11.53 1.71
N VAL A 47 3.67 10.34 2.28
CA VAL A 47 2.97 10.20 3.56
C VAL A 47 3.70 10.92 4.68
N SER A 48 5.04 10.88 4.74
CA SER A 48 5.82 11.61 5.76
C SER A 48 5.57 13.12 5.74
N LYS A 49 5.34 13.68 4.56
CA LYS A 49 5.01 15.11 4.42
C LYS A 49 3.59 15.45 4.89
N VAL A 50 2.64 14.50 4.73
CA VAL A 50 1.22 14.72 5.04
C VAL A 50 0.89 14.41 6.50
N VAL A 51 1.34 13.27 7.02
CA VAL A 51 1.02 12.85 8.41
C VAL A 51 1.90 13.51 9.45
N LYS A 52 3.01 14.15 9.04
CA LYS A 52 3.92 14.94 9.92
C LYS A 52 4.33 14.17 11.19
N SER A 53 3.65 14.45 12.32
CA SER A 53 3.91 13.82 13.63
C SER A 53 3.40 12.38 13.73
N GLY A 54 2.91 11.80 12.65
CA GLY A 54 2.47 10.41 12.60
C GLY A 54 3.63 9.42 12.59
N LYS A 55 3.29 8.14 12.59
CA LYS A 55 4.26 7.05 12.51
C LYS A 55 4.16 6.37 11.16
N ILE A 56 5.28 6.20 10.47
CA ILE A 56 5.36 5.52 9.19
C ILE A 56 6.29 4.32 9.33
N ILE A 57 5.83 3.16 8.93
CA ILE A 57 6.59 1.91 8.91
C ILE A 57 6.63 1.44 7.46
N SER A 58 7.81 1.41 6.87
CA SER A 58 8.04 0.99 5.49
C SER A 58 8.74 -0.37 5.48
N ILE A 59 8.18 -1.32 4.75
CA ILE A 59 8.71 -2.68 4.67
C ILE A 59 8.99 -3.02 3.20
N ASP A 60 10.18 -3.55 2.92
CA ASP A 60 10.53 -4.10 1.61
C ASP A 60 11.61 -5.17 1.74
N LEU A 61 11.66 -6.08 0.78
CA LEU A 61 12.76 -7.05 0.64
C LEU A 61 14.09 -6.35 0.31
N LYS A 62 14.00 -5.23 -0.41
CA LYS A 62 15.14 -4.42 -0.83
C LYS A 62 15.45 -3.37 0.22
N LYS A 63 16.75 -3.19 0.48
CA LYS A 63 17.21 -2.04 1.26
C LYS A 63 16.85 -0.75 0.53
N MET A 64 16.33 0.22 1.27
CA MET A 64 16.04 1.57 0.78
C MET A 64 16.99 2.59 1.39
N GLU A 65 17.21 3.69 0.68
CA GLU A 65 17.80 4.87 1.29
C GLU A 65 16.91 5.39 2.42
N GLU A 66 17.54 6.05 3.39
CA GLU A 66 16.82 6.58 4.55
C GLU A 66 15.75 7.60 4.13
N ILE A 67 14.57 7.46 4.72
CA ILE A 67 13.46 8.41 4.61
C ILE A 67 13.27 9.01 6.01
N ARG A 68 13.38 10.31 6.10
CA ARG A 68 13.22 11.03 7.36
C ARG A 68 11.89 10.69 8.03
N ASP A 69 11.93 10.55 9.35
CA ASP A 69 10.77 10.28 10.21
C ASP A 69 10.02 8.97 9.85
N THR A 70 10.74 7.99 9.27
CA THR A 70 10.18 6.70 8.86
C THR A 70 10.97 5.54 9.47
N ILE A 71 10.27 4.57 10.03
CA ILE A 71 10.85 3.29 10.46
C ILE A 71 10.94 2.40 9.23
N GLN A 72 12.14 1.95 8.89
CA GLN A 72 12.36 1.11 7.71
C GLN A 72 12.77 -0.30 8.14
N ILE A 73 12.01 -1.29 7.72
CA ILE A 73 12.24 -2.71 8.00
C ILE A 73 12.58 -3.39 6.69
N GLN A 74 13.76 -4.00 6.61
CA GLN A 74 14.11 -4.87 5.49
C GLN A 74 13.69 -6.29 5.80
N GLY A 75 12.74 -6.83 5.03
CA GLY A 75 12.24 -8.18 5.23
C GLY A 75 11.01 -8.50 4.39
N ASP A 76 10.61 -9.75 4.48
CA ASP A 76 9.41 -10.28 3.85
C ASP A 76 8.23 -10.15 4.83
N PHE A 77 7.26 -9.29 4.50
CA PHE A 77 6.10 -9.03 5.36
C PHE A 77 5.20 -10.26 5.57
N THR A 78 5.34 -11.31 4.76
CA THR A 78 4.60 -12.58 4.91
C THR A 78 5.17 -13.45 6.05
N LYS A 79 6.37 -13.13 6.53
CA LYS A 79 7.04 -13.85 7.61
C LYS A 79 6.60 -13.34 8.97
N LEU A 80 6.31 -14.28 9.89
CA LEU A 80 5.82 -13.95 11.23
C LEU A 80 6.77 -13.03 12.00
N GLU A 81 8.08 -13.29 11.93
CA GLU A 81 9.10 -12.46 12.59
C GLU A 81 9.07 -10.99 12.11
N VAL A 82 8.82 -10.75 10.82
CA VAL A 82 8.69 -9.39 10.27
C VAL A 82 7.37 -8.77 10.70
N GLN A 83 6.29 -9.53 10.69
CA GLN A 83 4.99 -9.06 11.19
C GLN A 83 5.04 -8.69 12.67
N ASP A 84 5.74 -9.47 13.49
CA ASP A 84 5.91 -9.19 14.91
C ASP A 84 6.79 -7.96 15.14
N GLU A 85 7.82 -7.75 14.31
CA GLU A 85 8.62 -6.52 14.33
C GLU A 85 7.75 -5.28 14.01
N ILE A 86 6.92 -5.36 12.98
CA ILE A 86 5.97 -4.28 12.64
C ILE A 86 5.05 -3.96 13.83
N LYS A 87 4.47 -5.00 14.45
CA LYS A 87 3.54 -4.84 15.59
C LYS A 87 4.17 -4.16 16.79
N LYS A 88 5.46 -4.39 17.07
CA LYS A 88 6.18 -3.73 18.19
C LYS A 88 6.16 -2.20 18.06
N HIS A 89 6.09 -1.67 16.83
CA HIS A 89 6.04 -0.24 16.58
C HIS A 89 4.61 0.34 16.66
N LEU A 90 3.58 -0.48 16.75
CA LEU A 90 2.17 -0.07 16.79
C LEU A 90 1.62 -0.09 18.23
N LYS A 91 1.19 1.07 18.73
CA LYS A 91 0.57 1.15 20.07
C LYS A 91 -0.95 0.87 20.05
N LYS A 92 -1.64 1.30 19.01
CA LYS A 92 -3.13 1.24 18.90
C LYS A 92 -3.60 0.74 17.54
N GLY A 93 -2.76 -0.01 16.84
CA GLY A 93 -3.02 -0.38 15.46
C GLY A 93 -2.60 0.70 14.46
N SER A 94 -2.70 0.38 13.18
CA SER A 94 -2.40 1.28 12.06
C SER A 94 -3.67 1.92 11.52
N ASP A 95 -3.62 3.22 11.22
CA ASP A 95 -4.74 3.92 10.58
C ASP A 95 -4.81 3.64 9.08
N VAL A 96 -3.66 3.36 8.45
CA VAL A 96 -3.60 3.02 7.04
C VAL A 96 -2.58 1.91 6.81
N VAL A 97 -2.99 0.88 6.06
CA VAL A 97 -2.07 -0.09 5.45
C VAL A 97 -2.16 0.07 3.95
N MET A 98 -1.03 0.33 3.31
CA MET A 98 -0.97 0.57 1.87
C MET A 98 0.08 -0.30 1.19
N SER A 99 -0.15 -0.63 -0.09
CA SER A 99 0.76 -1.44 -0.90
C SER A 99 0.67 -1.11 -2.40
N ASP A 100 1.82 -0.83 -3.01
CA ASP A 100 1.98 -0.74 -4.47
C ASP A 100 2.80 -1.92 -5.01
N MET A 101 2.77 -3.06 -4.30
CA MET A 101 3.52 -4.26 -4.70
C MET A 101 3.04 -4.79 -6.04
N ALA A 102 4.00 -5.24 -6.83
CA ALA A 102 3.81 -6.14 -7.96
C ALA A 102 4.97 -7.13 -8.00
N VAL A 103 4.72 -8.33 -8.48
CA VAL A 103 5.81 -9.25 -8.77
C VAL A 103 6.70 -8.70 -9.88
N ASN A 104 7.96 -9.13 -9.91
CA ASN A 104 8.82 -8.91 -11.06
C ASN A 104 8.15 -9.58 -12.27
N THR A 105 7.81 -8.79 -13.27
CA THR A 105 7.05 -9.27 -14.43
C THR A 105 7.82 -10.36 -15.16
N THR A 106 7.20 -11.53 -15.30
CA THR A 106 7.72 -12.63 -16.13
C THR A 106 7.51 -12.34 -17.62
N GLY A 107 6.71 -11.32 -17.95
CA GLY A 107 6.22 -11.03 -19.29
C GLY A 107 4.96 -11.84 -19.67
N ILE A 108 4.55 -12.80 -18.86
CA ILE A 108 3.34 -13.58 -19.06
C ILE A 108 2.22 -12.95 -18.23
N LYS A 109 1.39 -12.14 -18.89
CA LYS A 109 0.37 -11.28 -18.24
C LYS A 109 -0.55 -12.00 -17.24
N ASN A 110 -0.93 -13.24 -17.52
CA ASN A 110 -1.80 -14.00 -16.63
C ASN A 110 -1.10 -14.42 -15.34
N ILE A 111 0.15 -14.87 -15.44
CA ILE A 111 0.96 -15.28 -14.28
C ILE A 111 1.23 -14.06 -13.40
N ASP A 112 1.68 -12.96 -14.01
CA ASP A 112 1.96 -11.71 -13.30
C ASP A 112 0.71 -11.17 -12.57
N SER A 113 -0.47 -11.31 -13.19
CA SER A 113 -1.74 -10.90 -12.59
C SER A 113 -2.12 -11.75 -11.38
N ILE A 114 -1.98 -13.07 -11.48
CA ILE A 114 -2.29 -14.01 -10.38
C ILE A 114 -1.35 -13.76 -9.20
N GLN A 115 -0.05 -13.70 -9.44
CA GLN A 115 0.94 -13.50 -8.37
C GLN A 115 0.77 -12.12 -7.68
N THR A 116 0.49 -11.07 -8.43
CA THR A 116 0.17 -9.75 -7.84
C THR A 116 -1.12 -9.80 -7.04
N GLY A 117 -2.12 -10.58 -7.48
CA GLY A 117 -3.35 -10.81 -6.74
C GLY A 117 -3.12 -11.51 -5.41
N GLU A 118 -2.26 -12.53 -5.37
CA GLU A 118 -1.90 -13.22 -4.13
C GLU A 118 -1.22 -12.27 -3.13
N LEU A 119 -0.28 -11.43 -3.59
CA LEU A 119 0.34 -10.41 -2.73
C LEU A 119 -0.69 -9.43 -2.16
N CYS A 120 -1.68 -9.04 -2.95
CA CYS A 120 -2.78 -8.19 -2.49
C CYS A 120 -3.62 -8.88 -1.42
N LYS A 121 -3.96 -10.16 -1.59
CA LYS A 121 -4.71 -10.93 -0.59
C LYS A 121 -3.92 -11.06 0.73
N GLU A 122 -2.64 -11.39 0.66
CA GLU A 122 -1.79 -11.50 1.84
C GLU A 122 -1.68 -10.14 2.58
N ALA A 123 -1.50 -9.04 1.84
CA ALA A 123 -1.50 -7.71 2.43
C ALA A 123 -2.86 -7.35 3.07
N LEU A 124 -3.98 -7.77 2.47
CA LEU A 124 -5.32 -7.56 3.02
C LEU A 124 -5.49 -8.36 4.32
N ILE A 125 -5.12 -9.63 4.33
CA ILE A 125 -5.17 -10.50 5.52
C ILE A 125 -4.28 -9.93 6.63
N PHE A 126 -3.05 -9.57 6.32
CA PHE A 126 -2.14 -8.94 7.27
C PHE A 126 -2.75 -7.67 7.87
N SER A 127 -3.39 -6.83 7.04
CA SER A 127 -4.00 -5.58 7.50
C SER A 127 -5.04 -5.79 8.59
N THR A 128 -5.79 -6.89 8.56
CA THR A 128 -6.82 -7.18 9.59
C THR A 128 -6.24 -7.39 10.99
N GLY A 129 -5.00 -7.86 11.06
CA GLY A 129 -4.30 -8.12 12.33
C GLY A 129 -3.56 -6.90 12.91
N VAL A 130 -3.47 -5.81 12.17
CA VAL A 130 -2.66 -4.63 12.55
C VAL A 130 -3.40 -3.31 12.46
N MET A 131 -4.56 -3.26 11.81
CA MET A 131 -5.31 -2.02 11.60
C MET A 131 -6.22 -1.66 12.77
N SER A 132 -6.46 -0.36 12.92
CA SER A 132 -7.56 0.15 13.75
C SER A 132 -8.91 -0.05 13.05
N ASP A 133 -10.00 -0.11 13.83
CA ASP A 133 -11.37 -0.37 13.31
C ASP A 133 -11.80 0.61 12.21
N LYS A 134 -11.35 1.87 12.29
CA LYS A 134 -11.66 2.93 11.31
C LYS A 134 -10.60 3.11 10.24
N GLY A 135 -9.66 2.19 10.15
CA GLY A 135 -8.53 2.28 9.25
C GLY A 135 -8.88 2.10 7.77
N PHE A 136 -7.91 2.43 6.93
CA PHE A 136 -7.94 2.24 5.49
C PHE A 136 -6.94 1.19 5.03
N PHE A 137 -7.38 0.32 4.12
CA PHE A 137 -6.49 -0.55 3.36
C PHE A 137 -6.48 -0.10 1.90
N ILE A 138 -5.28 0.11 1.34
CA ILE A 138 -5.06 0.52 -0.05
C ILE A 138 -4.10 -0.47 -0.69
N SER A 139 -4.49 -1.11 -1.77
CA SER A 139 -3.56 -2.00 -2.47
C SER A 139 -3.75 -1.96 -3.97
N LYS A 140 -2.64 -2.09 -4.69
CA LYS A 140 -2.67 -2.37 -6.12
C LYS A 140 -3.37 -3.70 -6.38
N ILE A 141 -4.20 -3.71 -7.41
CA ILE A 141 -4.90 -4.88 -7.92
C ILE A 141 -4.89 -4.83 -9.45
N PHE A 142 -4.74 -5.99 -10.09
CA PHE A 142 -4.91 -6.09 -11.54
C PHE A 142 -6.31 -6.61 -11.89
N MET A 143 -6.91 -5.99 -12.90
CA MET A 143 -8.12 -6.52 -13.53
C MET A 143 -7.79 -7.85 -14.21
N GLY A 144 -8.19 -8.95 -13.60
CA GLY A 144 -7.87 -10.32 -14.05
C GLY A 144 -8.62 -11.37 -13.23
N SER A 145 -8.15 -12.62 -13.27
CA SER A 145 -8.82 -13.77 -12.65
C SER A 145 -9.03 -13.63 -11.13
N THR A 146 -8.10 -13.01 -10.42
CA THR A 146 -8.18 -12.83 -8.96
C THR A 146 -8.96 -11.59 -8.51
N PHE A 147 -9.34 -10.71 -9.44
CA PHE A 147 -9.97 -9.43 -9.12
C PHE A 147 -11.25 -9.58 -8.29
N ASN A 148 -12.19 -10.40 -8.77
CA ASN A 148 -13.48 -10.57 -8.09
C ASN A 148 -13.32 -11.22 -6.72
N GLU A 149 -12.39 -12.15 -6.58
CA GLU A 149 -12.08 -12.81 -5.31
C GLU A 149 -11.56 -11.82 -4.27
N ILE A 150 -10.62 -10.94 -4.67
CA ILE A 150 -10.05 -9.92 -3.78
C ILE A 150 -11.12 -8.91 -3.36
N VAL A 151 -11.97 -8.47 -4.29
CA VAL A 151 -13.07 -7.55 -3.97
C VAL A 151 -14.08 -8.22 -3.02
N ALA A 152 -14.39 -9.51 -3.24
CA ALA A 152 -15.29 -10.25 -2.36
C ALA A 152 -14.68 -10.42 -0.96
N LEU A 153 -13.40 -10.74 -0.86
CA LEU A 153 -12.68 -10.81 0.42
C LEU A 153 -12.70 -9.45 1.13
N GLY A 154 -12.40 -8.38 0.43
CA GLY A 154 -12.49 -7.01 0.98
C GLY A 154 -13.87 -6.71 1.55
N LYS A 155 -14.95 -7.06 0.84
CA LYS A 155 -16.33 -6.86 1.31
C LYS A 155 -16.71 -7.72 2.53
N LYS A 156 -16.07 -8.86 2.72
CA LYS A 156 -16.25 -9.67 3.95
C LYS A 156 -15.61 -9.02 5.16
N VAL A 157 -14.49 -8.35 4.96
CA VAL A 157 -13.64 -7.83 6.03
C VAL A 157 -13.94 -6.36 6.36
N PHE A 158 -14.26 -5.57 5.34
CA PHE A 158 -14.49 -4.13 5.47
C PHE A 158 -15.93 -3.73 5.18
N LYS A 159 -16.37 -2.65 5.80
CA LYS A 159 -17.73 -2.08 5.56
C LYS A 159 -17.83 -1.37 4.22
N GLU A 160 -16.73 -0.75 3.78
CA GLU A 160 -16.69 -0.01 2.52
C GLU A 160 -15.54 -0.53 1.65
N VAL A 161 -15.83 -0.83 0.39
CA VAL A 161 -14.86 -1.27 -0.62
C VAL A 161 -15.11 -0.50 -1.91
N LYS A 162 -14.08 0.16 -2.41
CA LYS A 162 -14.06 0.89 -3.67
C LYS A 162 -12.90 0.42 -4.54
N VAL A 163 -13.08 0.48 -5.84
CA VAL A 163 -12.00 0.30 -6.81
C VAL A 163 -11.80 1.60 -7.57
N PHE A 164 -10.55 2.01 -7.71
CA PHE A 164 -10.18 3.25 -8.35
C PHE A 164 -8.97 3.08 -9.26
N LYS A 165 -9.05 3.63 -10.47
CA LYS A 165 -7.92 3.70 -11.41
C LYS A 165 -7.43 5.14 -11.48
N PRO A 166 -6.23 5.45 -10.93
CA PRO A 166 -5.64 6.78 -11.04
C PRO A 166 -5.37 7.16 -12.50
N LYS A 167 -5.51 8.43 -12.84
CA LYS A 167 -5.18 8.94 -14.18
C LYS A 167 -3.70 8.82 -14.51
N SER A 168 -2.83 8.86 -13.48
CA SER A 168 -1.39 8.65 -13.58
C SER A 168 -0.99 7.21 -13.88
N SER A 169 -1.90 6.24 -13.75
CA SER A 169 -1.69 4.88 -14.25
C SER A 169 -1.62 4.89 -15.78
N ARG A 170 -0.80 3.99 -16.35
CA ARG A 170 -0.72 3.86 -17.82
C ARG A 170 -2.09 3.46 -18.38
N LYS A 171 -2.49 4.04 -19.52
CA LYS A 171 -3.79 3.77 -20.15
C LYS A 171 -4.02 2.27 -20.42
N ASP A 172 -2.98 1.61 -20.92
CA ASP A 172 -3.02 0.19 -21.34
C ASP A 172 -2.82 -0.77 -20.14
N SER A 173 -2.54 -0.24 -18.95
CA SER A 173 -2.35 -1.06 -17.76
C SER A 173 -3.69 -1.53 -17.22
N LYS A 174 -3.77 -2.82 -16.86
CA LYS A 174 -4.89 -3.40 -16.10
C LYS A 174 -4.86 -3.05 -14.61
N GLU A 175 -3.90 -2.20 -14.20
CA GLU A 175 -3.71 -1.76 -12.82
C GLU A 175 -4.87 -0.89 -12.35
N SER A 176 -5.37 -1.19 -11.18
CA SER A 176 -6.28 -0.37 -10.38
C SER A 176 -5.86 -0.47 -8.91
N PHE A 177 -6.57 0.22 -8.03
CA PHE A 177 -6.37 0.13 -6.60
C PHE A 177 -7.68 -0.21 -5.92
N ILE A 178 -7.62 -1.15 -4.98
CA ILE A 178 -8.71 -1.41 -4.05
C ILE A 178 -8.51 -0.52 -2.82
N ILE A 179 -9.56 0.17 -2.41
CA ILE A 179 -9.60 1.02 -1.23
C ILE A 179 -10.69 0.49 -0.32
N CYS A 180 -10.30 -0.03 0.83
CA CYS A 180 -11.20 -0.56 1.83
C CYS A 180 -11.16 0.32 3.08
N LYS A 181 -12.29 0.44 3.78
CA LYS A 181 -12.40 1.29 4.97
C LYS A 181 -13.31 0.65 6.00
N ASN A 182 -12.98 0.89 7.26
CA ASN A 182 -13.71 0.43 8.44
C ASN A 182 -13.84 -1.11 8.51
N LEU A 183 -13.09 -1.73 9.41
CA LEU A 183 -13.22 -3.17 9.70
C LEU A 183 -14.65 -3.50 10.17
N ARG A 184 -15.09 -4.72 9.86
CA ARG A 184 -16.41 -5.24 10.31
C ARG A 184 -16.34 -5.79 11.72
#